data_eeca42905fcfd8b6942818a0798441fc
#
_entry.id   eeca42905fcfd8b6942818a0798441fc
#
_cell.length_a   1.000
_cell.length_b   1.000
_cell.length_c   1.000
_cell.angle_alpha   90.00
_cell.angle_beta   90.00
_cell.angle_gamma   90.00
#
_symmetry.space_group_name_H-M   'P 1'
#
loop_
_entity.id
_entity.type
_entity.pdbx_description
1 polymer ?
#
loop_
_entity_poly.entity_id
_entity_poly.type
_entity_poly.pdbx_seq_one_letter_code
_entity_poly.pdbx_strand_id
1 'polypeptide(L)'
;TWFSVTDNEGNISSIASQEYVEQAHARGLQVWGLIDNFNENVNTAELLSSTTARWNLISLLVNQALSVGMDGINIDFESLNEEAGPHFIQFLRELSVMTHKNNLVLSVDDPVPEDFTAHYDRTEQGRVVDYVIIMGYDEHYVGSEQAGPVASFPWVEKGVQDTLEEVPADRVINAIPFYTRLWKVSDGVLTSEAIGMDTALEAVTSRNGEITWDANAGQNYSSFETEEGTFQIWLEDEQSITAKTLLVPRYGLAGIAAWKLGFENDGIWQVIQNNLNG
;
A
#
# COMPACT_ATOMS: atom_id res chain seq x y z
N THR A 1 0.64 -10.08 4.59
CA THR A 1 0.15 -10.93 3.49
C THR A 1 -0.53 -12.19 4.01
N TRP A 2 -1.51 -12.72 3.27
CA TRP A 2 -2.22 -13.97 3.59
C TRP A 2 -1.81 -15.09 2.65
N PHE A 3 -1.44 -14.70 1.44
CA PHE A 3 -1.05 -15.62 0.39
C PHE A 3 0.24 -15.13 -0.26
N SER A 4 1.11 -16.04 -0.68
CA SER A 4 2.28 -15.70 -1.47
C SER A 4 2.40 -16.68 -2.63
N VAL A 5 2.73 -16.18 -3.82
CA VAL A 5 3.05 -17.05 -4.97
C VAL A 5 4.35 -17.79 -4.70
N THR A 6 4.42 -19.08 -4.98
CA THR A 6 5.58 -19.91 -4.64
C THR A 6 6.41 -20.35 -5.83
N ASP A 7 5.82 -20.37 -7.03
CA ASP A 7 6.47 -20.82 -8.27
C ASP A 7 5.80 -20.27 -9.54
N ASN A 8 6.36 -20.57 -10.69
CA ASN A 8 5.85 -20.14 -12.00
C ASN A 8 4.67 -21.00 -12.51
N GLU A 9 4.28 -22.05 -11.80
CA GLU A 9 3.10 -22.87 -12.08
C GLU A 9 1.83 -22.32 -11.42
N GLY A 10 1.94 -21.24 -10.64
CA GLY A 10 0.82 -20.57 -9.97
C GLY A 10 0.40 -21.25 -8.66
N ASN A 11 1.30 -21.96 -8.01
CA ASN A 11 1.07 -22.44 -6.66
C ASN A 11 1.23 -21.31 -5.64
N ILE A 12 0.52 -21.45 -4.51
CA ILE A 12 0.55 -20.45 -3.43
C ILE A 12 0.84 -21.12 -2.09
N SER A 13 1.49 -20.39 -1.20
CA SER A 13 1.46 -20.64 0.24
C SER A 13 0.33 -19.83 0.87
N SER A 14 -0.18 -20.27 2.01
CA SER A 14 -1.30 -19.63 2.70
C SER A 14 -1.12 -19.70 4.21
N ILE A 15 -1.37 -18.58 4.89
CA ILE A 15 -1.55 -18.50 6.34
C ILE A 15 -2.98 -18.11 6.70
N ALA A 16 -3.91 -18.25 5.77
CA ALA A 16 -5.32 -17.89 5.96
C ALA A 16 -5.92 -18.63 7.14
N SER A 17 -6.67 -17.92 7.97
CA SER A 17 -7.26 -18.42 9.20
C SER A 17 -8.76 -18.12 9.24
N GLN A 18 -9.58 -19.16 9.30
CA GLN A 18 -11.01 -19.03 9.49
C GLN A 18 -11.34 -18.33 10.83
N GLU A 19 -10.60 -18.68 11.89
CA GLU A 19 -10.80 -18.04 13.20
C GLU A 19 -10.61 -16.51 13.16
N TYR A 20 -9.59 -16.04 12.42
CA TYR A 20 -9.37 -14.60 12.24
C TYR A 20 -10.53 -13.94 11.50
N VAL A 21 -10.99 -14.56 10.40
CA VAL A 21 -12.13 -14.05 9.62
C VAL A 21 -13.38 -13.96 10.49
N GLU A 22 -13.70 -15.01 11.25
CA GLU A 22 -14.84 -15.02 12.19
C GLU A 22 -14.74 -13.92 13.25
N GLN A 23 -13.54 -13.67 13.79
CA GLN A 23 -13.31 -12.58 14.74
C GLN A 23 -13.47 -11.19 14.11
N ALA A 24 -13.05 -10.99 12.87
CA ALA A 24 -13.25 -9.75 12.11
C ALA A 24 -14.75 -9.52 11.84
N HIS A 25 -15.45 -10.54 11.35
CA HIS A 25 -16.89 -10.49 11.10
C HIS A 25 -17.69 -10.17 12.38
N ALA A 26 -17.29 -10.74 13.52
CA ALA A 26 -17.94 -10.45 14.81
C ALA A 26 -17.79 -8.98 15.23
N ARG A 27 -16.85 -8.23 14.62
CA ARG A 27 -16.66 -6.78 14.79
C ARG A 27 -17.25 -5.95 13.66
N GLY A 28 -17.94 -6.58 12.70
CA GLY A 28 -18.51 -5.92 11.53
C GLY A 28 -17.48 -5.53 10.46
N LEU A 29 -16.31 -6.15 10.47
CA LEU A 29 -15.24 -5.91 9.51
C LEU A 29 -15.23 -6.98 8.42
N GLN A 30 -14.92 -6.58 7.19
CA GLN A 30 -14.63 -7.50 6.09
C GLN A 30 -13.15 -7.89 6.11
N VAL A 31 -12.84 -9.04 5.49
CA VAL A 31 -11.46 -9.52 5.33
C VAL A 31 -11.19 -9.77 3.85
N TRP A 32 -10.28 -9.00 3.28
CA TRP A 32 -9.76 -9.21 1.94
C TRP A 32 -8.36 -9.82 2.04
N GLY A 33 -8.20 -11.02 1.46
CA GLY A 33 -6.95 -11.76 1.54
C GLY A 33 -5.93 -11.21 0.56
N LEU A 34 -4.85 -10.57 1.06
CA LEU A 34 -3.76 -10.07 0.23
C LEU A 34 -2.86 -11.20 -0.24
N ILE A 35 -2.51 -11.18 -1.53
CA ILE A 35 -1.50 -12.03 -2.14
C ILE A 35 -0.36 -11.20 -2.71
N ASP A 36 0.87 -11.63 -2.48
CA ASP A 36 2.10 -11.05 -3.02
C ASP A 36 2.84 -11.96 -4.01
N ASN A 37 3.79 -11.35 -4.75
CA ASN A 37 4.72 -12.01 -5.67
C ASN A 37 6.19 -11.89 -5.23
N PHE A 38 6.47 -11.74 -3.92
CA PHE A 38 7.80 -11.42 -3.39
C PHE A 38 8.80 -12.58 -3.35
N ASN A 39 8.39 -13.78 -3.77
CA ASN A 39 9.30 -14.93 -3.82
C ASN A 39 10.31 -14.74 -4.97
N GLU A 40 11.61 -14.66 -4.65
CA GLU A 40 12.70 -14.46 -5.60
C GLU A 40 12.80 -15.55 -6.69
N ASN A 41 12.19 -16.71 -6.49
CA ASN A 41 12.15 -17.78 -7.48
C ASN A 41 10.98 -17.67 -8.47
N VAL A 42 10.11 -16.67 -8.31
CA VAL A 42 8.97 -16.42 -9.17
C VAL A 42 9.32 -15.38 -10.23
N ASN A 43 9.16 -15.73 -11.50
CA ASN A 43 9.15 -14.77 -12.59
C ASN A 43 7.69 -14.44 -12.92
N THR A 44 7.21 -13.28 -12.47
CA THR A 44 5.82 -12.88 -12.63
C THR A 44 5.37 -12.80 -14.10
N ALA A 45 6.24 -12.36 -15.01
CA ALA A 45 5.93 -12.32 -16.44
C ALA A 45 5.73 -13.75 -17.00
N GLU A 46 6.62 -14.69 -16.67
CA GLU A 46 6.52 -16.08 -17.08
C GLU A 46 5.24 -16.74 -16.50
N LEU A 47 5.02 -16.61 -15.20
CA LEU A 47 3.83 -17.09 -14.51
C LEU A 47 2.56 -16.60 -15.20
N LEU A 48 2.44 -15.28 -15.37
CA LEU A 48 1.21 -14.68 -15.87
C LEU A 48 1.03 -14.81 -17.39
N SER A 49 2.07 -15.13 -18.16
CA SER A 49 1.96 -15.45 -19.58
C SER A 49 1.32 -16.83 -19.84
N SER A 50 1.47 -17.76 -18.90
CA SER A 50 0.92 -19.12 -19.01
C SER A 50 -0.56 -19.17 -18.61
N THR A 51 -1.43 -19.50 -19.56
CA THR A 51 -2.87 -19.70 -19.26
C THR A 51 -3.11 -20.76 -18.19
N THR A 52 -2.32 -21.82 -18.20
CA THR A 52 -2.47 -22.91 -17.20
C THR A 52 -2.07 -22.44 -15.81
N ALA A 53 -0.94 -21.71 -15.69
CA ALA A 53 -0.45 -21.19 -14.42
C ALA A 53 -1.40 -20.11 -13.85
N ARG A 54 -1.87 -19.17 -14.69
CA ARG A 54 -2.90 -18.20 -14.27
C ARG A 54 -4.16 -18.89 -13.75
N TRP A 55 -4.66 -19.90 -14.47
CA TRP A 55 -5.85 -20.61 -14.04
C TRP A 55 -5.64 -21.39 -12.74
N ASN A 56 -4.46 -21.97 -12.53
CA ASN A 56 -4.10 -22.60 -11.28
C ASN A 56 -4.10 -21.61 -10.13
N LEU A 57 -3.40 -20.48 -10.31
CA LEU A 57 -3.32 -19.39 -9.32
C LEU A 57 -4.71 -18.88 -8.93
N ILE A 58 -5.55 -18.53 -9.92
CA ILE A 58 -6.91 -18.04 -9.71
C ILE A 58 -7.75 -19.06 -8.94
N SER A 59 -7.67 -20.32 -9.35
CA SER A 59 -8.46 -21.40 -8.71
C SER A 59 -8.05 -21.60 -7.26
N LEU A 60 -6.75 -21.60 -6.97
CA LEU A 60 -6.24 -21.74 -5.61
C LEU A 60 -6.66 -20.56 -4.73
N LEU A 61 -6.47 -19.32 -5.21
CA LEU A 61 -6.84 -18.10 -4.48
C LEU A 61 -8.32 -18.07 -4.12
N VAL A 62 -9.19 -18.24 -5.11
CA VAL A 62 -10.64 -18.17 -4.89
C VAL A 62 -11.10 -19.30 -3.96
N ASN A 63 -10.59 -20.52 -4.15
CA ASN A 63 -10.95 -21.63 -3.27
C ASN A 63 -10.47 -21.42 -1.83
N GLN A 64 -9.25 -20.89 -1.65
CA GLN A 64 -8.72 -20.59 -0.31
C GLN A 64 -9.55 -19.50 0.38
N ALA A 65 -9.81 -18.39 -0.31
CA ALA A 65 -10.62 -17.30 0.23
C ALA A 65 -12.02 -17.79 0.67
N LEU A 66 -12.68 -18.55 -0.18
CA LEU A 66 -13.99 -19.15 0.13
C LEU A 66 -13.94 -20.14 1.29
N SER A 67 -12.88 -20.95 1.36
CA SER A 67 -12.76 -22.00 2.39
C SER A 67 -12.68 -21.45 3.81
N VAL A 68 -12.16 -20.23 3.98
CA VAL A 68 -12.03 -19.56 5.29
C VAL A 68 -13.06 -18.43 5.48
N GLY A 69 -13.91 -18.17 4.48
CA GLY A 69 -15.00 -17.19 4.56
C GLY A 69 -14.56 -15.75 4.36
N MET A 70 -13.49 -15.48 3.61
CA MET A 70 -13.07 -14.13 3.24
C MET A 70 -14.10 -13.43 2.36
N ASP A 71 -14.12 -12.09 2.40
CA ASP A 71 -15.05 -11.23 1.66
C ASP A 71 -14.45 -10.73 0.34
N GLY A 72 -13.13 -10.84 0.18
CA GLY A 72 -12.43 -10.35 -1.01
C GLY A 72 -11.00 -10.87 -1.14
N ILE A 73 -10.39 -10.49 -2.25
CA ILE A 73 -8.99 -10.76 -2.59
C ILE A 73 -8.35 -9.42 -2.97
N ASN A 74 -7.17 -9.15 -2.42
CA ASN A 74 -6.35 -8.00 -2.75
C ASN A 74 -5.06 -8.49 -3.42
N ILE A 75 -4.75 -7.94 -4.59
CA ILE A 75 -3.57 -8.30 -5.39
C ILE A 75 -2.49 -7.26 -5.16
N ASP A 76 -1.41 -7.65 -4.52
CA ASP A 76 -0.24 -6.84 -4.22
C ASP A 76 0.98 -7.39 -5.00
N PHE A 77 0.92 -7.24 -6.34
CA PHE A 77 1.99 -7.66 -7.23
C PHE A 77 2.88 -6.48 -7.57
N GLU A 78 4.03 -6.43 -6.92
CA GLU A 78 4.98 -5.35 -7.07
C GLU A 78 6.09 -5.65 -8.08
N SER A 79 6.83 -4.60 -8.43
CA SER A 79 8.02 -4.68 -9.30
C SER A 79 7.75 -5.36 -10.65
N LEU A 80 6.54 -5.21 -11.17
CA LEU A 80 6.20 -5.70 -12.50
C LEU A 80 7.06 -5.00 -13.54
N ASN A 81 7.53 -5.75 -14.53
CA ASN A 81 8.20 -5.20 -15.71
C ASN A 81 7.20 -5.01 -16.87
N GLU A 82 7.62 -4.31 -17.91
CA GLU A 82 6.77 -4.06 -19.10
C GLU A 82 6.26 -5.36 -19.75
N GLU A 83 7.04 -6.43 -19.71
CA GLU A 83 6.64 -7.73 -20.25
C GLU A 83 5.46 -8.34 -19.48
N ALA A 84 5.43 -8.15 -18.16
CA ALA A 84 4.36 -8.65 -17.30
C ALA A 84 3.04 -7.88 -17.48
N GLY A 85 3.08 -6.60 -17.85
CA GLY A 85 1.92 -5.72 -17.88
C GLY A 85 0.69 -6.28 -18.58
N PRO A 86 0.75 -6.67 -19.88
CA PRO A 86 -0.41 -7.23 -20.58
C PRO A 86 -0.93 -8.54 -19.98
N HIS A 87 -0.03 -9.35 -19.40
CA HIS A 87 -0.39 -10.60 -18.74
C HIS A 87 -1.02 -10.37 -17.38
N PHE A 88 -0.60 -9.33 -16.66
CA PHE A 88 -1.19 -8.89 -15.42
C PHE A 88 -2.65 -8.43 -15.63
N ILE A 89 -2.90 -7.62 -16.64
CA ILE A 89 -4.27 -7.23 -17.00
C ILE A 89 -5.13 -8.44 -17.38
N GLN A 90 -4.56 -9.39 -18.13
CA GLN A 90 -5.30 -10.61 -18.45
C GLN A 90 -5.61 -11.45 -17.20
N PHE A 91 -4.66 -11.55 -16.26
CA PHE A 91 -4.88 -12.21 -14.98
C PHE A 91 -6.01 -11.54 -14.19
N LEU A 92 -6.02 -10.21 -14.07
CA LEU A 92 -7.06 -9.47 -13.37
C LEU A 92 -8.44 -9.66 -14.01
N ARG A 93 -8.53 -9.67 -15.36
CA ARG A 93 -9.78 -9.95 -16.10
C ARG A 93 -10.32 -11.35 -15.79
N GLU A 94 -9.45 -12.36 -15.81
CA GLU A 94 -9.83 -13.75 -15.52
C GLU A 94 -10.24 -13.91 -14.05
N LEU A 95 -9.49 -13.30 -13.12
CA LEU A 95 -9.77 -13.34 -11.69
C LEU A 95 -11.09 -12.60 -11.37
N SER A 96 -11.35 -11.43 -11.98
CA SER A 96 -12.58 -10.67 -11.73
C SER A 96 -13.85 -11.45 -12.06
N VAL A 97 -13.83 -12.26 -13.11
CA VAL A 97 -14.95 -13.16 -13.43
C VAL A 97 -15.21 -14.17 -12.30
N MET A 98 -14.14 -14.69 -11.71
CA MET A 98 -14.26 -15.70 -10.64
C MET A 98 -14.63 -15.07 -9.30
N THR A 99 -14.09 -13.88 -8.97
CA THR A 99 -14.45 -13.18 -7.73
C THR A 99 -15.90 -12.72 -7.77
N HIS A 100 -16.34 -12.05 -8.83
CA HIS A 100 -17.74 -11.62 -8.97
C HIS A 100 -18.74 -12.77 -8.94
N LYS A 101 -18.43 -13.90 -9.58
CA LYS A 101 -19.29 -15.11 -9.54
C LYS A 101 -19.48 -15.64 -8.12
N ASN A 102 -18.51 -15.40 -7.23
CA ASN A 102 -18.51 -15.87 -5.84
C ASN A 102 -18.83 -14.75 -4.83
N ASN A 103 -19.22 -13.56 -5.27
CA ASN A 103 -19.49 -12.36 -4.45
C ASN A 103 -18.28 -11.96 -3.59
N LEU A 104 -17.07 -12.10 -4.12
CA LEU A 104 -15.84 -11.61 -3.51
C LEU A 104 -15.48 -10.26 -4.12
N VAL A 105 -15.05 -9.33 -3.29
CA VAL A 105 -14.43 -8.08 -3.73
C VAL A 105 -13.06 -8.38 -4.34
N LEU A 106 -12.72 -7.68 -5.42
CA LEU A 106 -11.38 -7.71 -6.01
C LEU A 106 -10.76 -6.31 -5.94
N SER A 107 -9.63 -6.20 -5.27
CA SER A 107 -8.81 -4.98 -5.26
C SER A 107 -7.39 -5.26 -5.73
N VAL A 108 -6.71 -4.22 -6.17
CA VAL A 108 -5.31 -4.29 -6.63
C VAL A 108 -4.54 -3.12 -6.02
N ASP A 109 -3.32 -3.39 -5.57
CA ASP A 109 -2.38 -2.39 -5.08
C ASP A 109 -1.44 -1.97 -6.21
N ASP A 110 -1.35 -0.66 -6.43
CA ASP A 110 -0.52 -0.07 -7.47
C ASP A 110 0.46 0.95 -6.90
N PRO A 111 1.66 1.05 -7.47
CA PRO A 111 2.53 2.20 -7.20
C PRO A 111 1.85 3.51 -7.66
N VAL A 112 2.26 4.64 -7.08
CA VAL A 112 1.88 5.95 -7.58
C VAL A 112 2.22 6.04 -9.08
N PRO A 113 1.32 6.63 -9.91
CA PRO A 113 1.57 6.77 -11.34
C PRO A 113 2.85 7.54 -11.66
N GLU A 114 3.71 6.92 -12.45
CA GLU A 114 4.94 7.50 -12.99
C GLU A 114 5.14 6.93 -14.40
N ASP A 115 5.92 7.59 -15.26
CA ASP A 115 6.14 7.12 -16.63
C ASP A 115 6.60 5.67 -16.70
N PHE A 116 7.49 5.27 -15.77
CA PHE A 116 8.04 3.91 -15.71
C PHE A 116 7.06 2.87 -15.15
N THR A 117 5.90 3.28 -14.61
CA THR A 117 4.83 2.39 -14.12
C THR A 117 3.63 2.33 -15.06
N ALA A 118 3.71 2.93 -16.25
CA ALA A 118 2.59 2.97 -17.21
C ALA A 118 2.10 1.57 -17.65
N HIS A 119 2.98 0.57 -17.61
CA HIS A 119 2.66 -0.82 -17.97
C HIS A 119 1.71 -1.51 -16.98
N TYR A 120 1.41 -0.91 -15.83
CA TYR A 120 0.35 -1.38 -14.93
C TYR A 120 -1.05 -1.19 -15.56
N ASP A 121 -1.20 -0.25 -16.52
CA ASP A 121 -2.47 0.01 -17.26
C ASP A 121 -3.67 0.18 -16.33
N ARG A 122 -3.62 1.20 -15.49
CA ARG A 122 -4.65 1.51 -14.48
C ARG A 122 -6.01 1.76 -15.11
N THR A 123 -6.04 2.22 -16.36
CA THR A 123 -7.28 2.37 -17.12
C THR A 123 -8.02 1.04 -17.29
N GLU A 124 -7.31 -0.03 -17.64
CA GLU A 124 -7.92 -1.35 -17.76
C GLU A 124 -8.20 -1.98 -16.38
N GLN A 125 -7.34 -1.75 -15.41
CA GLN A 125 -7.59 -2.18 -14.03
C GLN A 125 -8.90 -1.58 -13.51
N GLY A 126 -9.08 -0.25 -13.62
CA GLY A 126 -10.29 0.46 -13.19
C GLY A 126 -11.59 0.00 -13.85
N ARG A 127 -11.51 -0.80 -14.93
CA ARG A 127 -12.67 -1.41 -15.60
C ARG A 127 -13.06 -2.77 -15.03
N VAL A 128 -12.10 -3.49 -14.47
CA VAL A 128 -12.28 -4.92 -14.14
C VAL A 128 -12.24 -5.24 -12.67
N VAL A 129 -11.56 -4.42 -11.84
CA VAL A 129 -11.51 -4.61 -10.38
C VAL A 129 -12.55 -3.71 -9.68
N ASP A 130 -12.91 -4.03 -8.46
CA ASP A 130 -13.80 -3.19 -7.65
C ASP A 130 -13.08 -1.95 -7.14
N TYR A 131 -11.80 -2.10 -6.71
CA TYR A 131 -10.98 -1.00 -6.22
C TYR A 131 -9.54 -1.08 -6.72
N VAL A 132 -8.99 0.08 -7.08
CA VAL A 132 -7.56 0.31 -7.30
C VAL A 132 -7.03 1.07 -6.09
N ILE A 133 -6.09 0.48 -5.38
CA ILE A 133 -5.48 1.05 -4.18
C ILE A 133 -4.13 1.62 -4.60
N ILE A 134 -3.96 2.94 -4.51
CA ILE A 134 -2.68 3.59 -4.81
C ILE A 134 -1.86 3.64 -3.54
N MET A 135 -0.68 3.04 -3.57
CA MET A 135 0.30 3.07 -2.49
C MET A 135 0.92 4.47 -2.38
N GLY A 136 0.23 5.40 -1.72
CA GLY A 136 0.63 6.79 -1.53
C GLY A 136 1.76 6.94 -0.49
N TYR A 137 2.80 6.12 -0.62
CA TYR A 137 3.99 6.11 0.23
C TYR A 137 5.21 5.57 -0.54
N ASP A 138 6.37 5.57 0.12
CA ASP A 138 7.68 5.28 -0.46
C ASP A 138 8.13 6.28 -1.53
N GLU A 139 7.73 7.57 -1.39
CA GLU A 139 8.34 8.69 -2.14
C GLU A 139 9.87 8.68 -1.97
N HIS A 140 10.33 8.49 -0.73
CA HIS A 140 11.72 8.17 -0.41
C HIS A 140 11.76 6.85 0.36
N TYR A 141 12.57 5.91 -0.11
CA TYR A 141 12.66 4.53 0.38
C TYR A 141 14.11 4.13 0.68
N VAL A 142 14.31 2.91 1.19
CA VAL A 142 15.65 2.38 1.44
C VAL A 142 16.46 2.35 0.14
N GLY A 143 17.63 3.02 0.12
CA GLY A 143 18.45 3.15 -1.09
C GLY A 143 18.24 4.46 -1.86
N SER A 144 17.33 5.34 -1.44
CA SER A 144 17.25 6.70 -1.98
C SER A 144 18.58 7.46 -1.79
N GLU A 145 18.97 8.24 -2.78
CA GLU A 145 20.22 9.01 -2.74
C GLU A 145 20.18 10.16 -1.73
N GLN A 146 18.99 10.61 -1.36
CA GLN A 146 18.78 11.72 -0.43
C GLN A 146 17.72 11.33 0.61
N ALA A 147 17.87 11.88 1.82
CA ALA A 147 16.85 11.78 2.85
C ALA A 147 15.62 12.61 2.44
N GLY A 148 14.44 12.07 2.72
CA GLY A 148 13.17 12.74 2.41
C GLY A 148 11.98 12.08 3.10
N PRO A 149 10.79 12.70 2.98
CA PRO A 149 9.55 12.14 3.51
C PRO A 149 9.16 10.84 2.79
N VAL A 150 8.51 9.94 3.50
CA VAL A 150 7.93 8.72 2.91
C VAL A 150 6.74 9.06 2.01
N ALA A 151 6.01 10.12 2.35
CA ALA A 151 4.79 10.52 1.66
C ALA A 151 4.51 12.02 1.89
N SER A 152 5.22 12.90 1.17
CA SER A 152 4.89 14.33 1.22
C SER A 152 3.48 14.58 0.69
N PHE A 153 2.78 15.56 1.27
CA PHE A 153 1.40 15.86 0.85
C PHE A 153 1.30 16.22 -0.64
N PRO A 154 2.17 17.06 -1.23
CA PRO A 154 2.07 17.38 -2.65
C PRO A 154 2.28 16.17 -3.57
N TRP A 155 3.17 15.26 -3.21
CA TRP A 155 3.43 14.05 -3.97
C TRP A 155 2.24 13.07 -3.90
N VAL A 156 1.68 12.87 -2.71
CA VAL A 156 0.47 12.02 -2.53
C VAL A 156 -0.71 12.61 -3.29
N GLU A 157 -0.96 13.92 -3.17
CA GLU A 157 -2.06 14.58 -3.87
C GLU A 157 -1.90 14.48 -5.40
N LYS A 158 -0.67 14.66 -5.91
CA LYS A 158 -0.38 14.46 -7.33
C LYS A 158 -0.65 13.01 -7.76
N GLY A 159 -0.20 12.03 -6.99
CA GLY A 159 -0.47 10.61 -7.27
C GLY A 159 -1.97 10.29 -7.35
N VAL A 160 -2.77 10.87 -6.46
CA VAL A 160 -4.23 10.78 -6.54
C VAL A 160 -4.76 11.42 -7.82
N GLN A 161 -4.33 12.64 -8.16
CA GLN A 161 -4.78 13.35 -9.38
C GLN A 161 -4.44 12.56 -10.65
N ASP A 162 -3.21 12.07 -10.76
CA ASP A 162 -2.77 11.30 -11.91
C ASP A 162 -3.55 9.98 -12.04
N THR A 163 -3.84 9.31 -10.92
CA THR A 163 -4.69 8.11 -10.90
C THR A 163 -6.10 8.40 -11.40
N LEU A 164 -6.67 9.55 -11.05
CA LEU A 164 -8.03 9.94 -11.47
C LEU A 164 -8.15 10.26 -12.96
N GLU A 165 -7.05 10.44 -13.67
CA GLU A 165 -7.05 10.50 -15.14
C GLU A 165 -7.34 9.13 -15.77
N GLU A 166 -7.08 8.03 -15.06
CA GLU A 166 -7.18 6.66 -15.54
C GLU A 166 -8.34 5.87 -14.90
N VAL A 167 -8.66 6.12 -13.62
CA VAL A 167 -9.58 5.33 -12.81
C VAL A 167 -10.73 6.19 -12.26
N PRO A 168 -12.00 5.75 -12.33
CA PRO A 168 -13.12 6.45 -11.69
C PRO A 168 -12.88 6.65 -10.18
N ALA A 169 -13.17 7.85 -9.67
CA ALA A 169 -12.87 8.23 -8.28
C ALA A 169 -13.50 7.30 -7.23
N ASP A 170 -14.72 6.84 -7.47
CA ASP A 170 -15.45 5.92 -6.59
C ASP A 170 -14.85 4.49 -6.54
N ARG A 171 -13.79 4.24 -7.31
CA ARG A 171 -13.00 2.99 -7.30
C ARG A 171 -11.57 3.19 -6.80
N VAL A 172 -11.14 4.43 -6.53
CA VAL A 172 -9.80 4.73 -6.05
C VAL A 172 -9.78 4.74 -4.52
N ILE A 173 -8.86 3.98 -3.93
CA ILE A 173 -8.51 4.05 -2.52
C ILE A 173 -7.09 4.58 -2.42
N ASN A 174 -6.85 5.61 -1.61
CA ASN A 174 -5.51 6.11 -1.35
C ASN A 174 -4.92 5.43 -0.11
N ALA A 175 -3.87 4.65 -0.26
CA ALA A 175 -3.16 4.07 0.87
C ALA A 175 -2.17 5.09 1.45
N ILE A 176 -2.21 5.25 2.77
CA ILE A 176 -1.37 6.17 3.53
C ILE A 176 -0.44 5.42 4.47
N PRO A 177 0.76 5.94 4.77
CA PRO A 177 1.67 5.29 5.68
C PRO A 177 1.34 5.59 7.14
N PHE A 178 1.44 4.59 8.01
CA PHE A 178 1.54 4.74 9.47
C PHE A 178 2.99 4.64 9.93
N TYR A 179 3.93 4.74 9.01
CA TYR A 179 5.36 4.71 9.26
C TYR A 179 6.05 5.91 8.61
N THR A 180 7.25 6.16 9.07
CA THR A 180 8.18 7.06 8.41
C THR A 180 9.57 6.45 8.39
N ARG A 181 10.56 7.17 7.82
CA ARG A 181 11.95 6.76 7.83
C ARG A 181 12.77 7.66 8.72
N LEU A 182 13.46 7.03 9.68
CA LEU A 182 14.56 7.68 10.40
C LEU A 182 15.81 7.57 9.55
N TRP A 183 16.19 8.67 8.93
CA TRP A 183 17.38 8.78 8.12
C TRP A 183 18.60 9.08 8.98
N LYS A 184 19.75 8.48 8.65
CA LYS A 184 21.01 8.68 9.34
C LYS A 184 22.14 8.89 8.33
N VAL A 185 22.88 9.96 8.49
CA VAL A 185 24.15 10.20 7.78
C VAL A 185 25.30 9.98 8.76
N SER A 186 26.16 9.03 8.47
CA SER A 186 27.38 8.74 9.24
C SER A 186 28.52 8.45 8.27
N ASP A 187 29.67 9.11 8.45
CA ASP A 187 30.83 8.99 7.57
C ASP A 187 30.52 9.19 6.07
N GLY A 188 29.55 10.05 5.76
CA GLY A 188 29.10 10.33 4.39
C GLY A 188 28.22 9.26 3.78
N VAL A 189 27.79 8.26 4.54
CA VAL A 189 26.87 7.20 4.11
C VAL A 189 25.48 7.51 4.63
N LEU A 190 24.48 7.51 3.73
CA LEU A 190 23.08 7.63 4.07
C LEU A 190 22.48 6.26 4.28
N THR A 191 21.81 6.07 5.41
CA THR A 191 21.02 4.87 5.75
C THR A 191 19.65 5.26 6.28
N SER A 192 18.69 4.34 6.28
CA SER A 192 17.38 4.62 6.87
C SER A 192 16.74 3.37 7.46
N GLU A 193 15.89 3.58 8.44
CA GLU A 193 15.05 2.58 9.07
C GLU A 193 13.59 3.01 9.02
N ALA A 194 12.69 2.10 8.62
CA ALA A 194 11.25 2.33 8.69
C ALA A 194 10.75 2.10 10.12
N ILE A 195 10.09 3.10 10.71
CA ILE A 195 9.60 3.07 12.09
C ILE A 195 8.17 3.62 12.16
N GLY A 196 7.36 3.07 13.09
CA GLY A 196 5.99 3.51 13.33
C GLY A 196 5.92 4.87 14.03
N MET A 197 4.72 5.44 14.11
CA MET A 197 4.47 6.81 14.58
C MET A 197 5.01 7.07 15.99
N ASP A 198 4.73 6.20 16.96
CA ASP A 198 5.19 6.39 18.35
C ASP A 198 6.71 6.30 18.45
N THR A 199 7.32 5.33 17.78
CA THR A 199 8.79 5.19 17.74
C THR A 199 9.44 6.39 17.07
N ALA A 200 8.82 6.94 16.04
CA ALA A 200 9.28 8.15 15.35
C ALA A 200 9.29 9.37 16.27
N LEU A 201 8.19 9.58 16.99
CA LEU A 201 8.08 10.68 17.95
C LEU A 201 9.07 10.51 19.13
N GLU A 202 9.22 9.28 19.63
CA GLU A 202 10.21 8.96 20.68
C GLU A 202 11.65 9.20 20.19
N ALA A 203 11.96 8.84 18.94
CA ALA A 203 13.29 9.07 18.36
C ALA A 203 13.69 10.55 18.39
N VAL A 204 12.76 11.48 18.17
CA VAL A 204 12.97 12.91 18.23
C VAL A 204 13.01 13.42 19.67
N THR A 205 11.98 13.11 20.46
CA THR A 205 11.78 13.70 21.80
C THR A 205 12.83 13.26 22.82
N SER A 206 13.24 11.98 22.77
CA SER A 206 14.30 11.44 23.65
C SER A 206 15.67 12.08 23.42
N ARG A 207 15.85 12.69 22.26
CA ARG A 207 17.11 13.40 21.86
C ARG A 207 16.98 14.91 21.89
N ASN A 208 15.87 15.45 22.44
CA ASN A 208 15.52 16.87 22.46
C ASN A 208 15.57 17.52 21.05
N GLY A 209 15.20 16.74 20.01
CA GLY A 209 15.09 17.25 18.65
C GLY A 209 13.99 18.31 18.55
N GLU A 210 14.27 19.41 17.86
CA GLU A 210 13.26 20.43 17.58
C GLU A 210 12.36 19.96 16.44
N ILE A 211 11.05 20.03 16.65
CA ILE A 211 10.05 19.71 15.61
C ILE A 211 9.59 21.02 14.97
N THR A 212 9.74 21.13 13.65
CA THR A 212 9.33 22.30 12.86
C THR A 212 8.46 21.86 11.69
N TRP A 213 7.56 22.73 11.25
CA TRP A 213 6.72 22.45 10.09
C TRP A 213 7.49 22.63 8.78
N ASP A 214 7.63 21.58 7.98
CA ASP A 214 8.11 21.64 6.61
C ASP A 214 6.93 21.90 5.66
N ALA A 215 6.77 23.13 5.22
CA ALA A 215 5.68 23.54 4.35
C ALA A 215 5.77 22.92 2.93
N ASN A 216 6.95 22.48 2.49
CA ASN A 216 7.12 21.84 1.19
C ASN A 216 6.66 20.37 1.24
N ALA A 217 6.93 19.67 2.34
CA ALA A 217 6.47 18.32 2.54
C ALA A 217 5.01 18.26 3.07
N GLY A 218 4.54 19.34 3.71
CA GLY A 218 3.27 19.31 4.44
C GLY A 218 3.32 18.39 5.67
N GLN A 219 4.47 18.32 6.35
CA GLN A 219 4.74 17.45 7.47
C GLN A 219 5.58 18.11 8.54
N ASN A 220 5.52 17.62 9.76
CA ASN A 220 6.46 17.97 10.81
C ASN A 220 7.80 17.30 10.54
N TYR A 221 8.87 18.07 10.68
CA TYR A 221 10.26 17.67 10.41
C TYR A 221 11.14 17.89 11.63
N SER A 222 12.10 17.01 11.83
CA SER A 222 13.17 17.17 12.81
C SER A 222 14.51 16.74 12.24
N SER A 223 15.57 17.45 12.65
CA SER A 223 16.96 17.02 12.45
C SER A 223 17.72 17.19 13.76
N PHE A 224 18.53 16.20 14.09
CA PHE A 224 19.33 16.22 15.31
C PHE A 224 20.65 15.45 15.12
N GLU A 225 21.66 15.84 15.90
CA GLU A 225 22.98 15.23 15.86
C GLU A 225 23.20 14.36 17.12
N THR A 226 23.90 13.26 16.95
CA THR A 226 24.38 12.38 18.02
C THR A 226 25.82 11.95 17.74
N GLU A 227 26.42 11.20 18.65
CA GLU A 227 27.75 10.59 18.41
C GLU A 227 27.73 9.60 17.22
N GLU A 228 26.56 9.12 16.83
CA GLU A 228 26.39 8.16 15.74
C GLU A 228 26.25 8.82 14.36
N GLY A 229 25.99 10.10 14.30
CA GLY A 229 25.79 10.86 13.07
C GLY A 229 24.64 11.86 13.13
N THR A 230 24.30 12.42 11.97
CA THR A 230 23.17 13.35 11.80
C THR A 230 21.93 12.57 11.40
N PHE A 231 20.82 12.81 12.10
CA PHE A 231 19.54 12.21 11.83
C PHE A 231 18.56 13.23 11.24
N GLN A 232 17.69 12.74 10.37
CA GLN A 232 16.59 13.51 9.77
C GLN A 232 15.33 12.64 9.73
N ILE A 233 14.15 13.24 9.96
CA ILE A 233 12.89 12.55 9.97
C ILE A 233 11.75 13.50 9.61
N TRP A 234 10.82 13.08 8.76
CA TRP A 234 9.51 13.69 8.51
C TRP A 234 8.47 12.83 9.19
N LEU A 235 7.75 13.39 10.15
CA LEU A 235 6.80 12.64 10.98
C LEU A 235 5.49 12.41 10.23
N GLU A 236 4.99 11.17 10.31
CA GLU A 236 3.57 10.91 10.12
C GLU A 236 2.87 11.09 11.47
N ASP A 237 1.92 12.01 11.51
CA ASP A 237 1.20 12.41 12.70
C ASP A 237 -0.25 12.81 12.38
N GLU A 238 -1.00 13.28 13.36
CA GLU A 238 -2.39 13.69 13.17
C GLU A 238 -2.55 14.77 12.07
N GLN A 239 -1.57 15.68 11.93
CA GLN A 239 -1.66 16.77 10.96
C GLN A 239 -1.42 16.26 9.54
N SER A 240 -0.41 15.43 9.31
CA SER A 240 -0.11 14.83 8.01
C SER A 240 -1.20 13.84 7.57
N ILE A 241 -1.69 13.03 8.49
CA ILE A 241 -2.78 12.07 8.23
C ILE A 241 -4.10 12.80 7.95
N THR A 242 -4.39 13.91 8.67
CA THR A 242 -5.55 14.75 8.36
C THR A 242 -5.51 15.25 6.92
N ALA A 243 -4.39 15.82 6.49
CA ALA A 243 -4.23 16.35 5.15
C ALA A 243 -4.48 15.27 4.08
N LYS A 244 -3.88 14.08 4.23
CA LYS A 244 -4.02 12.96 3.30
C LYS A 244 -5.43 12.36 3.31
N THR A 245 -6.06 12.23 4.48
CA THR A 245 -7.42 11.69 4.61
C THR A 245 -8.46 12.61 3.95
N LEU A 246 -8.27 13.94 4.03
CA LEU A 246 -9.16 14.91 3.40
C LEU A 246 -9.12 14.87 1.86
N LEU A 247 -8.19 14.17 1.24
CA LEU A 247 -8.22 13.90 -0.20
C LEU A 247 -9.45 13.05 -0.59
N VAL A 248 -9.94 12.20 0.31
CA VAL A 248 -11.13 11.36 0.04
C VAL A 248 -12.37 12.22 -0.28
N PRO A 249 -12.89 13.06 0.62
CA PRO A 249 -14.04 13.89 0.31
C PRO A 249 -13.73 14.95 -0.78
N ARG A 250 -12.48 15.42 -0.88
CA ARG A 250 -12.08 16.43 -1.86
C ARG A 250 -12.15 15.92 -3.29
N TYR A 251 -11.78 14.69 -3.54
CA TYR A 251 -11.73 14.08 -4.88
C TYR A 251 -12.83 13.03 -5.11
N GLY A 252 -13.65 12.73 -4.10
CA GLY A 252 -14.72 11.72 -4.17
C GLY A 252 -14.20 10.30 -4.25
N LEU A 253 -13.07 10.01 -3.59
CA LEU A 253 -12.46 8.68 -3.58
C LEU A 253 -13.34 7.68 -2.81
N ALA A 254 -13.15 6.39 -3.09
CA ALA A 254 -13.82 5.30 -2.36
C ALA A 254 -13.43 5.24 -0.88
N GLY A 255 -12.20 5.63 -0.54
CA GLY A 255 -11.73 5.63 0.83
C GLY A 255 -10.21 5.75 0.95
N ILE A 256 -9.71 5.33 2.10
CA ILE A 256 -8.29 5.18 2.37
C ILE A 256 -7.97 3.74 2.77
N ALA A 257 -6.73 3.33 2.54
CA ALA A 257 -6.09 2.20 3.18
C ALA A 257 -4.91 2.70 4.04
N ALA A 258 -4.33 1.85 4.85
CA ALA A 258 -3.16 2.24 5.66
C ALA A 258 -2.15 1.09 5.76
N TRP A 259 -0.88 1.37 5.60
CA TRP A 259 0.20 0.45 5.86
C TRP A 259 1.00 0.93 7.06
N LYS A 260 1.00 0.22 8.18
CA LYS A 260 0.24 -0.98 8.50
C LYS A 260 -0.25 -0.91 9.94
N LEU A 261 -1.22 -1.76 10.29
CA LEU A 261 -1.68 -1.96 11.66
C LEU A 261 -0.52 -2.27 12.62
N GLY A 262 -0.51 -1.60 13.78
CA GLY A 262 0.52 -1.70 14.79
C GLY A 262 1.66 -0.67 14.62
N PHE A 263 1.58 0.21 13.61
CA PHE A 263 2.48 1.34 13.42
C PHE A 263 1.83 2.69 13.74
N GLU A 264 0.50 2.72 13.83
CA GLU A 264 -0.27 3.90 14.21
C GLU A 264 -0.15 4.21 15.70
N ASN A 265 -0.38 5.47 16.05
CA ASN A 265 -0.62 5.88 17.43
C ASN A 265 -2.12 5.79 17.79
N ASP A 266 -2.45 5.85 19.08
CA ASP A 266 -3.82 5.65 19.59
C ASP A 266 -4.84 6.67 19.04
N GLY A 267 -4.41 7.88 18.65
CA GLY A 267 -5.29 8.96 18.19
C GLY A 267 -5.68 8.90 16.72
N ILE A 268 -4.91 8.22 15.90
CA ILE A 268 -5.02 8.30 14.42
C ILE A 268 -6.36 7.81 13.88
N TRP A 269 -6.91 6.74 14.44
CA TRP A 269 -8.20 6.21 13.99
C TRP A 269 -9.34 7.20 14.19
N GLN A 270 -9.30 7.99 15.28
CA GLN A 270 -10.30 9.04 15.51
C GLN A 270 -10.14 10.19 14.51
N VAL A 271 -8.92 10.57 14.15
CA VAL A 271 -8.64 11.57 13.14
C VAL A 271 -9.22 11.13 11.79
N ILE A 272 -8.92 9.91 11.37
CA ILE A 272 -9.44 9.32 10.12
C ILE A 272 -10.96 9.30 10.12
N GLN A 273 -11.57 8.80 11.19
CA GLN A 273 -13.03 8.70 11.30
C GLN A 273 -13.71 10.06 11.23
N ASN A 274 -13.18 11.07 11.90
CA ASN A 274 -13.73 12.43 11.89
C ASN A 274 -13.68 13.06 10.50
N ASN A 275 -12.62 12.81 9.75
CA ASN A 275 -12.43 13.38 8.40
C ASN A 275 -13.27 12.68 7.33
N LEU A 276 -13.58 11.40 7.50
CA LEU A 276 -14.38 10.63 6.54
C LEU A 276 -15.90 10.75 6.77
N ASN A 277 -16.34 11.03 8.01
CA ASN A 277 -17.76 11.09 8.39
C ASN A 277 -18.28 12.51 8.63
N GLY A 278 -17.45 13.54 8.34
CA GLY A 278 -17.74 14.97 8.58
C GLY A 278 -18.57 15.64 7.52
#